data_897bd96d7f84653c74826271886a3af5
#
_entry.id   897bd96d7f84653c74826271886a3af5
#
_cell.length_a   1.000
_cell.length_b   1.000
_cell.length_c   1.000
_cell.angle_alpha   90.00
_cell.angle_beta   90.00
_cell.angle_gamma   90.00
#
_symmetry.space_group_name_H-M   'P 1'
#
loop_
_entity.id
_entity.type
_entity.pdbx_description
1 polymer ?
#
loop_
_entity_poly.entity_id
_entity_poly.type
_entity_poly.pdbx_seq_one_letter_code
_entity_poly.pdbx_strand_id
1 'polypeptide(L)'
;MSLFHLIAPSGYSIKQHAALRGIQRLTDAGHQVNNVEVIARRCERFAGTETERLEDLNSLARLTTPNTIVLAVRSGYGASRLLADIDWQALVARQQHDPLLICGHSDFTAIQCGLLAQGNVITFSGPMLVANFGADELNAFTEHHFWLALRNKTFTIEWQGEGPTCQTEGTLWGGNLAMLISLIGTPWMPKIENGILVLEDINEHPFRVERMLLQLYHAGILPRQKAIILGSFSGSTPNDYDAGYNLESVYAFLRSRLSIPLITGLDFGHEQRTVTLPLGAHAILNNTREGTQLTISGHPVLKM
;
A
#
# COMPACT_ATOMS: atom_id res chain seq x y z
N MET A 1 -13.57 1.96 -20.12
CA MET A 1 -14.09 0.72 -19.49
C MET A 1 -12.87 -0.11 -19.06
N SER A 2 -12.83 -0.64 -17.85
CA SER A 2 -11.73 -1.47 -17.33
C SER A 2 -12.31 -2.76 -16.75
N LEU A 3 -11.49 -3.82 -16.66
CA LEU A 3 -11.82 -5.02 -15.91
C LEU A 3 -11.25 -4.90 -14.51
N PHE A 4 -12.09 -5.07 -13.48
CA PHE A 4 -11.67 -5.30 -12.11
C PHE A 4 -11.68 -6.80 -11.82
N HIS A 5 -10.52 -7.35 -11.52
CA HIS A 5 -10.37 -8.75 -11.09
C HIS A 5 -10.15 -8.75 -9.58
N LEU A 6 -11.11 -9.32 -8.86
CA LEU A 6 -11.06 -9.34 -7.39
C LEU A 6 -10.14 -10.46 -6.90
N ILE A 7 -9.37 -10.18 -5.85
CA ILE A 7 -8.56 -11.16 -5.13
C ILE A 7 -8.76 -11.01 -3.63
N ALA A 8 -8.69 -12.11 -2.89
CA ALA A 8 -8.89 -12.11 -1.45
C ALA A 8 -7.81 -12.94 -0.72
N PRO A 9 -6.53 -12.52 -0.76
CA PRO A 9 -5.42 -13.32 -0.22
C PRO A 9 -5.35 -13.32 1.32
N SER A 10 -6.10 -12.45 2.00
CA SER A 10 -6.00 -12.21 3.44
C SER A 10 -7.27 -12.63 4.20
N GLY A 11 -7.88 -11.72 4.93
CA GLY A 11 -9.01 -12.00 5.83
C GLY A 11 -10.37 -12.03 5.12
N TYR A 12 -11.29 -12.83 5.67
CA TYR A 12 -12.68 -12.82 5.27
C TYR A 12 -13.35 -11.48 5.61
N SER A 13 -14.18 -10.97 4.72
CA SER A 13 -14.97 -9.77 4.97
C SER A 13 -16.31 -10.13 5.64
N ILE A 14 -16.47 -9.74 6.91
CA ILE A 14 -17.74 -9.86 7.62
C ILE A 14 -18.80 -8.90 7.02
N LYS A 15 -18.36 -7.76 6.49
CA LYS A 15 -19.23 -6.74 5.88
C LYS A 15 -19.58 -7.12 4.43
N GLN A 16 -20.33 -8.21 4.24
CA GLN A 16 -20.72 -8.71 2.91
C GLN A 16 -21.50 -7.68 2.10
N HIS A 17 -22.40 -6.92 2.73
CA HIS A 17 -23.15 -5.85 2.07
C HIS A 17 -22.25 -4.74 1.52
N ALA A 18 -21.14 -4.45 2.19
CA ALA A 18 -20.15 -3.49 1.69
C ALA A 18 -19.41 -4.03 0.46
N ALA A 19 -19.06 -5.32 0.45
CA ALA A 19 -18.44 -5.95 -0.71
C ALA A 19 -19.36 -5.89 -1.93
N LEU A 20 -20.65 -6.25 -1.76
CA LEU A 20 -21.67 -6.19 -2.81
C LEU A 20 -21.89 -4.76 -3.31
N ARG A 21 -21.95 -3.78 -2.41
CA ARG A 21 -22.08 -2.36 -2.77
C ARG A 21 -20.88 -1.87 -3.57
N GLY A 22 -19.66 -2.29 -3.21
CA GLY A 22 -18.45 -1.95 -3.97
C GLY A 22 -18.48 -2.51 -5.40
N ILE A 23 -18.89 -3.77 -5.56
CA ILE A 23 -19.10 -4.40 -6.87
C ILE A 23 -20.13 -3.63 -7.69
N GLN A 24 -21.28 -3.33 -7.08
CA GLN A 24 -22.36 -2.60 -7.74
C GLN A 24 -21.91 -1.22 -8.23
N ARG A 25 -21.20 -0.45 -7.39
CA ARG A 25 -20.66 0.86 -7.77
C ARG A 25 -19.69 0.79 -8.96
N LEU A 26 -18.80 -0.17 -8.97
CA LEU A 26 -17.88 -0.38 -10.09
C LEU A 26 -18.63 -0.74 -11.37
N THR A 27 -19.65 -1.58 -11.26
CA THR A 27 -20.52 -1.97 -12.39
C THR A 27 -21.34 -0.80 -12.91
N ASP A 28 -21.94 -0.01 -12.02
CA ASP A 28 -22.73 1.19 -12.38
C ASP A 28 -21.85 2.27 -13.03
N ALA A 29 -20.57 2.33 -12.67
CA ALA A 29 -19.58 3.19 -13.31
C ALA A 29 -19.10 2.66 -14.68
N GLY A 30 -19.69 1.56 -15.18
CA GLY A 30 -19.42 0.98 -16.51
C GLY A 30 -18.18 0.08 -16.56
N HIS A 31 -17.68 -0.42 -15.41
CA HIS A 31 -16.60 -1.40 -15.36
C HIS A 31 -17.15 -2.84 -15.31
N GLN A 32 -16.33 -3.79 -15.74
CA GLN A 32 -16.59 -5.21 -15.52
C GLN A 32 -15.92 -5.65 -14.22
N VAL A 33 -16.56 -6.53 -13.46
CA VAL A 33 -16.00 -7.08 -12.21
C VAL A 33 -16.04 -8.60 -12.28
N ASN A 34 -14.87 -9.23 -12.23
CA ASN A 34 -14.69 -10.68 -12.28
C ASN A 34 -14.20 -11.24 -10.95
N ASN A 35 -14.30 -12.57 -10.81
CA ASN A 35 -13.88 -13.32 -9.60
C ASN A 35 -14.67 -12.88 -8.36
N VAL A 36 -15.96 -12.57 -8.55
CA VAL A 36 -16.82 -12.01 -7.49
C VAL A 36 -17.11 -13.00 -6.35
N GLU A 37 -17.01 -14.30 -6.62
CA GLU A 37 -17.21 -15.37 -5.65
C GLU A 37 -16.24 -15.34 -4.48
N VAL A 38 -15.07 -14.73 -4.65
CA VAL A 38 -14.04 -14.62 -3.59
C VAL A 38 -14.55 -13.86 -2.35
N ILE A 39 -15.56 -13.01 -2.48
CA ILE A 39 -16.12 -12.27 -1.35
C ILE A 39 -16.85 -13.16 -0.34
N ALA A 40 -17.39 -14.28 -0.79
CA ALA A 40 -18.21 -15.20 0.02
C ALA A 40 -17.40 -16.34 0.66
N ARG A 41 -16.19 -16.62 0.13
CA ARG A 41 -15.33 -17.70 0.65
C ARG A 41 -14.88 -17.42 2.07
N ARG A 42 -14.93 -18.44 2.93
CA ARG A 42 -14.49 -18.34 4.31
C ARG A 42 -13.90 -19.64 4.82
N CYS A 43 -12.74 -19.55 5.44
CA CYS A 43 -12.12 -20.58 6.26
C CYS A 43 -11.59 -19.90 7.52
N GLU A 44 -12.22 -20.17 8.67
CA GLU A 44 -11.96 -19.47 9.93
C GLU A 44 -12.03 -17.94 9.77
N ARG A 45 -10.90 -17.25 9.94
CA ARG A 45 -10.78 -15.78 9.75
C ARG A 45 -10.39 -15.37 8.33
N PHE A 46 -10.03 -16.33 7.48
CA PHE A 46 -9.48 -16.09 6.14
C PHE A 46 -10.57 -16.09 5.05
N ALA A 47 -10.28 -15.48 3.93
CA ALA A 47 -11.15 -15.45 2.75
C ALA A 47 -11.03 -16.74 1.91
N GLY A 48 -11.18 -17.88 2.54
CA GLY A 48 -11.02 -19.22 1.99
C GLY A 48 -9.80 -19.96 2.55
N THR A 49 -9.61 -21.18 2.08
CA THR A 49 -8.43 -22.01 2.37
C THR A 49 -7.16 -21.36 1.84
N GLU A 50 -6.00 -21.83 2.28
CA GLU A 50 -4.72 -21.35 1.74
C GLU A 50 -4.61 -21.61 0.24
N THR A 51 -5.06 -22.76 -0.23
CA THR A 51 -5.06 -23.11 -1.66
C THR A 51 -5.91 -22.15 -2.49
N GLU A 52 -7.12 -21.82 -2.04
CA GLU A 52 -8.01 -20.86 -2.74
C GLU A 52 -7.40 -19.45 -2.78
N ARG A 53 -6.84 -18.97 -1.67
CA ARG A 53 -6.22 -17.66 -1.59
C ARG A 53 -4.91 -17.57 -2.41
N LEU A 54 -4.15 -18.66 -2.45
CA LEU A 54 -2.94 -18.78 -3.25
C LEU A 54 -3.29 -18.79 -4.75
N GLU A 55 -4.36 -19.50 -5.13
CA GLU A 55 -4.82 -19.52 -6.53
C GLU A 55 -5.27 -18.13 -7.00
N ASP A 56 -5.88 -17.30 -6.15
CA ASP A 56 -6.18 -15.90 -6.51
C ASP A 56 -4.93 -15.15 -6.98
N LEU A 57 -3.78 -15.42 -6.39
CA LEU A 57 -2.52 -14.78 -6.75
C LEU A 57 -1.86 -15.45 -7.96
N ASN A 58 -1.70 -16.77 -7.93
CA ASN A 58 -0.97 -17.50 -8.96
C ASN A 58 -1.71 -17.49 -10.32
N SER A 59 -3.07 -17.42 -10.29
CA SER A 59 -3.86 -17.29 -11.53
C SER A 59 -3.65 -15.96 -12.25
N LEU A 60 -3.19 -14.91 -11.56
CA LEU A 60 -2.90 -13.61 -12.19
C LEU A 60 -1.88 -13.73 -13.32
N ALA A 61 -0.96 -14.68 -13.24
CA ALA A 61 0.01 -14.94 -14.30
C ALA A 61 -0.64 -15.38 -15.63
N ARG A 62 -1.87 -15.90 -15.57
CA ARG A 62 -2.63 -16.39 -16.74
C ARG A 62 -3.66 -15.38 -17.27
N LEU A 63 -3.85 -14.24 -16.59
CA LEU A 63 -4.78 -13.21 -17.06
C LEU A 63 -4.23 -12.52 -18.30
N THR A 64 -5.00 -12.53 -19.38
CA THR A 64 -4.62 -11.97 -20.68
C THR A 64 -5.43 -10.71 -21.06
N THR A 65 -6.49 -10.42 -20.31
CA THR A 65 -7.35 -9.26 -20.60
C THR A 65 -6.59 -7.94 -20.36
N PRO A 66 -6.48 -7.06 -21.35
CA PRO A 66 -5.81 -5.78 -21.21
C PRO A 66 -6.59 -4.86 -20.25
N ASN A 67 -5.92 -3.84 -19.72
CA ASN A 67 -6.52 -2.87 -18.79
C ASN A 67 -7.17 -3.51 -17.55
N THR A 68 -6.57 -4.60 -17.05
CA THR A 68 -7.04 -5.27 -15.85
C THR A 68 -6.48 -4.61 -14.60
N ILE A 69 -7.39 -4.18 -13.74
CA ILE A 69 -7.12 -3.73 -12.38
C ILE A 69 -7.35 -4.92 -11.45
N VAL A 70 -6.32 -5.40 -10.79
CA VAL A 70 -6.43 -6.43 -9.76
C VAL A 70 -6.67 -5.72 -8.44
N LEU A 71 -7.83 -5.95 -7.83
CA LEU A 71 -8.26 -5.24 -6.64
C LEU A 71 -8.41 -6.20 -5.46
N ALA A 72 -7.67 -5.93 -4.38
CA ALA A 72 -7.85 -6.67 -3.13
C ALA A 72 -9.23 -6.37 -2.52
N VAL A 73 -9.96 -7.43 -2.14
CA VAL A 73 -11.28 -7.30 -1.51
C VAL A 73 -11.17 -6.62 -0.16
N ARG A 74 -10.27 -7.12 0.66
CA ARG A 74 -9.88 -6.55 1.95
C ARG A 74 -8.52 -7.12 2.38
N SER A 75 -7.99 -6.54 3.44
CA SER A 75 -6.76 -7.00 4.09
C SER A 75 -7.02 -7.66 5.45
N GLY A 76 -6.24 -7.37 6.46
CA GLY A 76 -6.33 -7.92 7.81
C GLY A 76 -5.14 -8.78 8.14
N TYR A 77 -5.22 -10.10 7.98
CA TYR A 77 -4.11 -11.03 8.17
C TYR A 77 -4.27 -12.25 7.26
N GLY A 78 -3.16 -12.73 6.72
CA GLY A 78 -3.12 -13.99 5.96
C GLY A 78 -2.13 -14.01 4.80
N ALA A 79 -1.71 -12.87 4.27
CA ALA A 79 -0.76 -12.78 3.16
C ALA A 79 0.57 -13.46 3.50
N SER A 80 1.10 -13.26 4.71
CA SER A 80 2.37 -13.83 5.16
C SER A 80 2.41 -15.36 5.11
N ARG A 81 1.25 -16.04 5.23
CA ARG A 81 1.16 -17.50 5.12
C ARG A 81 1.36 -18.04 3.70
N LEU A 82 1.19 -17.17 2.71
CA LEU A 82 1.20 -17.54 1.29
C LEU A 82 2.55 -17.28 0.62
N LEU A 83 3.39 -16.41 1.20
CA LEU A 83 4.59 -15.88 0.54
C LEU A 83 5.54 -16.95 0.00
N ALA A 84 5.68 -18.09 0.72
CA ALA A 84 6.57 -19.16 0.31
C ALA A 84 6.06 -19.97 -0.91
N ASP A 85 4.75 -19.94 -1.15
CA ASP A 85 4.08 -20.78 -2.15
C ASP A 85 3.60 -19.98 -3.38
N ILE A 86 3.77 -18.64 -3.36
CA ILE A 86 3.48 -17.77 -4.51
C ILE A 86 4.47 -18.07 -5.63
N ASP A 87 3.95 -18.27 -6.85
CA ASP A 87 4.78 -18.38 -8.06
C ASP A 87 5.26 -16.99 -8.50
N TRP A 88 6.26 -16.48 -7.77
CA TRP A 88 6.86 -15.18 -8.02
C TRP A 88 7.41 -15.04 -9.43
N GLN A 89 8.00 -16.12 -9.96
CA GLN A 89 8.60 -16.11 -11.29
C GLN A 89 7.55 -15.89 -12.38
N ALA A 90 6.43 -16.61 -12.30
CA ALA A 90 5.34 -16.46 -13.27
C ALA A 90 4.68 -15.07 -13.17
N LEU A 91 4.46 -14.57 -11.95
CA LEU A 91 3.90 -13.24 -11.73
C LEU A 91 4.81 -12.12 -12.26
N VAL A 92 6.11 -12.19 -11.98
CA VAL A 92 7.09 -11.22 -12.47
C VAL A 92 7.15 -11.24 -13.99
N ALA A 93 7.21 -12.42 -14.60
CA ALA A 93 7.22 -12.57 -16.07
C ALA A 93 5.97 -11.95 -16.70
N ARG A 94 4.80 -12.18 -16.09
CA ARG A 94 3.52 -11.59 -16.56
C ARG A 94 3.55 -10.06 -16.53
N GLN A 95 4.14 -9.47 -15.51
CA GLN A 95 4.21 -8.01 -15.34
C GLN A 95 5.15 -7.31 -16.32
N GLN A 96 6.15 -8.02 -16.86
CA GLN A 96 7.10 -7.46 -17.81
C GLN A 96 6.49 -7.17 -19.20
N HIS A 97 5.51 -7.94 -19.63
CA HIS A 97 4.96 -7.84 -20.99
C HIS A 97 3.70 -6.95 -21.08
N ASP A 98 2.78 -7.11 -20.14
CA ASP A 98 1.52 -6.35 -20.12
C ASP A 98 1.07 -6.22 -18.66
N PRO A 99 1.58 -5.23 -17.94
CA PRO A 99 1.43 -5.15 -16.49
C PRO A 99 -0.04 -5.03 -16.07
N LEU A 100 -0.43 -5.88 -15.11
CA LEU A 100 -1.66 -5.73 -14.34
C LEU A 100 -1.50 -4.57 -13.35
N LEU A 101 -2.56 -3.81 -13.13
CA LEU A 101 -2.57 -2.74 -12.13
C LEU A 101 -3.03 -3.31 -10.78
N ILE A 102 -2.10 -3.85 -10.00
CA ILE A 102 -2.39 -4.57 -8.75
C ILE A 102 -2.51 -3.59 -7.61
N CYS A 103 -3.69 -3.50 -6.98
CA CYS A 103 -4.01 -2.53 -5.94
C CYS A 103 -4.50 -3.17 -4.64
N GLY A 104 -3.99 -2.67 -3.53
CA GLY A 104 -4.36 -3.03 -2.16
C GLY A 104 -3.44 -2.34 -1.16
N HIS A 105 -3.67 -2.51 0.16
CA HIS A 105 -2.83 -1.96 1.23
C HIS A 105 -2.88 -2.83 2.49
N SER A 106 -2.27 -2.39 3.59
CA SER A 106 -2.27 -3.11 4.88
C SER A 106 -1.52 -4.46 4.78
N ASP A 107 -2.11 -5.58 5.19
CA ASP A 107 -1.55 -6.95 5.08
C ASP A 107 -1.07 -7.26 3.63
N PHE A 108 -1.72 -6.66 2.62
CA PHE A 108 -1.34 -6.78 1.22
C PHE A 108 0.05 -6.20 0.92
N THR A 109 0.59 -5.34 1.77
CA THR A 109 1.97 -4.81 1.68
C THR A 109 3.00 -5.94 1.60
N ALA A 110 2.77 -7.09 2.24
CA ALA A 110 3.68 -8.22 2.17
C ALA A 110 3.83 -8.76 0.74
N ILE A 111 2.72 -8.84 -0.01
CA ILE A 111 2.71 -9.26 -1.42
C ILE A 111 3.34 -8.20 -2.31
N GLN A 112 3.02 -6.92 -2.08
CA GLN A 112 3.58 -5.79 -2.82
C GLN A 112 5.10 -5.72 -2.66
N CYS A 113 5.60 -5.85 -1.43
CA CYS A 113 7.04 -5.93 -1.15
C CYS A 113 7.68 -7.15 -1.80
N GLY A 114 7.03 -8.32 -1.76
CA GLY A 114 7.50 -9.52 -2.44
C GLY A 114 7.65 -9.34 -3.94
N LEU A 115 6.64 -8.77 -4.62
CA LEU A 115 6.68 -8.46 -6.06
C LEU A 115 7.81 -7.47 -6.40
N LEU A 116 7.98 -6.43 -5.56
CA LEU A 116 9.07 -5.47 -5.73
C LEU A 116 10.44 -6.14 -5.52
N ALA A 117 10.59 -6.97 -4.50
CA ALA A 117 11.85 -7.64 -4.17
C ALA A 117 12.25 -8.69 -5.22
N GLN A 118 11.28 -9.44 -5.77
CA GLN A 118 11.53 -10.54 -6.69
C GLN A 118 11.70 -10.10 -8.15
N GLY A 119 11.16 -8.94 -8.54
CA GLY A 119 11.19 -8.55 -9.95
C GLY A 119 11.04 -7.06 -10.24
N ASN A 120 11.21 -6.19 -9.25
CA ASN A 120 10.96 -4.74 -9.39
C ASN A 120 9.57 -4.42 -9.95
N VAL A 121 8.58 -5.25 -9.61
CA VAL A 121 7.19 -5.07 -10.05
C VAL A 121 6.57 -3.92 -9.28
N ILE A 122 6.01 -2.96 -10.02
CA ILE A 122 5.29 -1.82 -9.46
C ILE A 122 3.85 -2.23 -9.16
N THR A 123 3.41 -1.97 -7.94
CA THR A 123 2.04 -2.19 -7.47
C THR A 123 1.49 -0.91 -6.84
N PHE A 124 0.19 -0.83 -6.64
CA PHE A 124 -0.47 0.37 -6.12
C PHE A 124 -0.91 0.14 -4.67
N SER A 125 -0.35 0.89 -3.74
CA SER A 125 -0.90 0.98 -2.39
C SER A 125 -2.03 2.00 -2.39
N GLY A 126 -3.26 1.52 -2.27
CA GLY A 126 -4.44 2.36 -2.47
C GLY A 126 -5.74 1.65 -2.04
N PRO A 127 -6.90 2.13 -2.47
CA PRO A 127 -8.20 1.65 -2.01
C PRO A 127 -8.41 0.16 -2.28
N MET A 128 -9.21 -0.46 -1.39
CA MET A 128 -9.69 -1.83 -1.52
C MET A 128 -11.22 -1.85 -1.70
N LEU A 129 -11.74 -3.01 -2.15
CA LEU A 129 -13.16 -3.14 -2.46
C LEU A 129 -14.05 -2.78 -1.26
N VAL A 130 -13.86 -3.43 -0.11
CA VAL A 130 -14.78 -3.33 1.04
C VAL A 130 -14.66 -2.00 1.77
N ALA A 131 -13.44 -1.59 2.09
CA ALA A 131 -13.21 -0.43 2.96
C ALA A 131 -13.46 0.89 2.24
N ASN A 132 -13.18 0.96 0.94
CA ASN A 132 -13.22 2.20 0.17
C ASN A 132 -14.39 2.20 -0.84
N PHE A 133 -14.36 1.33 -1.88
CA PHE A 133 -15.46 1.27 -2.86
C PHE A 133 -16.79 0.83 -2.25
N GLY A 134 -16.74 0.00 -1.20
CA GLY A 134 -17.90 -0.47 -0.44
C GLY A 134 -18.28 0.38 0.78
N ALA A 135 -17.62 1.49 1.07
CA ALA A 135 -17.96 2.41 2.15
C ALA A 135 -19.39 2.94 2.02
N ASP A 136 -20.03 3.36 3.11
CA ASP A 136 -21.38 3.92 3.03
C ASP A 136 -21.43 5.16 2.11
N GLU A 137 -20.42 6.02 2.23
CA GLU A 137 -20.17 7.13 1.32
C GLU A 137 -18.80 6.94 0.64
N LEU A 138 -18.77 7.08 -0.68
CA LEU A 138 -17.52 7.03 -1.44
C LEU A 138 -16.73 8.32 -1.21
N ASN A 139 -15.48 8.20 -0.79
CA ASN A 139 -14.63 9.37 -0.59
C ASN A 139 -14.09 9.88 -1.94
N ALA A 140 -14.56 11.05 -2.36
CA ALA A 140 -14.21 11.65 -3.64
C ALA A 140 -12.70 11.91 -3.81
N PHE A 141 -11.99 12.26 -2.73
CA PHE A 141 -10.54 12.45 -2.75
C PHE A 141 -9.82 11.13 -3.05
N THR A 142 -10.22 10.05 -2.36
CA THR A 142 -9.63 8.72 -2.55
C THR A 142 -9.90 8.18 -3.95
N GLU A 143 -11.14 8.34 -4.43
CA GLU A 143 -11.50 7.95 -5.80
C GLU A 143 -10.69 8.75 -6.84
N HIS A 144 -10.58 10.07 -6.66
CA HIS A 144 -9.79 10.94 -7.54
C HIS A 144 -8.34 10.47 -7.62
N HIS A 145 -7.67 10.24 -6.47
CA HIS A 145 -6.27 9.83 -6.44
C HIS A 145 -6.05 8.42 -6.96
N PHE A 146 -7.03 7.53 -6.81
CA PHE A 146 -6.99 6.21 -7.45
C PHE A 146 -6.94 6.33 -8.97
N TRP A 147 -7.87 7.07 -9.57
CA TRP A 147 -7.90 7.26 -11.02
C TRP A 147 -6.74 8.11 -11.52
N LEU A 148 -6.29 9.09 -10.74
CA LEU A 148 -5.11 9.90 -11.05
C LEU A 148 -3.88 9.01 -11.24
N ALA A 149 -3.61 8.10 -10.29
CA ALA A 149 -2.48 7.19 -10.34
C ALA A 149 -2.60 6.16 -11.48
N LEU A 150 -3.81 5.64 -11.77
CA LEU A 150 -3.98 4.60 -12.77
C LEU A 150 -4.05 5.11 -14.22
N ARG A 151 -4.30 6.40 -14.43
CA ARG A 151 -4.52 6.98 -15.78
C ARG A 151 -3.39 7.90 -16.26
N ASN A 152 -2.58 8.43 -15.36
CA ASN A 152 -1.56 9.41 -15.71
C ASN A 152 -0.14 8.84 -15.54
N LYS A 153 0.66 8.90 -16.58
CA LYS A 153 2.07 8.45 -16.57
C LYS A 153 2.95 9.24 -15.61
N THR A 154 2.53 10.46 -15.32
CA THR A 154 3.16 11.36 -14.33
C THR A 154 2.06 12.14 -13.63
N PHE A 155 2.12 12.23 -12.31
CA PHE A 155 1.20 13.01 -11.50
C PHE A 155 1.89 13.51 -10.23
N THR A 156 1.31 14.55 -9.61
CA THR A 156 1.82 15.15 -8.39
C THR A 156 0.75 15.09 -7.30
N ILE A 157 1.17 14.73 -6.10
CA ILE A 157 0.38 14.81 -4.87
C ILE A 157 0.93 15.98 -4.06
N GLU A 158 0.03 16.81 -3.55
CA GLU A 158 0.37 17.99 -2.77
C GLU A 158 -0.29 17.92 -1.38
N TRP A 159 0.47 18.30 -0.34
CA TRP A 159 -0.05 18.38 1.03
C TRP A 159 0.75 19.39 1.87
N GLN A 160 0.24 19.71 3.06
CA GLN A 160 0.99 20.47 4.05
C GLN A 160 1.81 19.50 4.90
N GLY A 161 3.04 19.22 4.47
CA GLY A 161 3.94 18.32 5.16
C GLY A 161 4.78 19.03 6.21
N GLU A 162 4.97 18.38 7.36
CA GLU A 162 5.85 18.87 8.40
C GLU A 162 7.20 18.15 8.35
N GLY A 163 8.29 18.94 8.29
CA GLY A 163 9.64 18.39 8.23
C GLY A 163 10.66 19.39 7.66
N PRO A 164 11.93 19.00 7.56
CA PRO A 164 12.96 19.88 7.01
C PRO A 164 12.74 20.14 5.52
N THR A 165 13.08 21.34 5.05
CA THR A 165 13.12 21.65 3.61
C THR A 165 14.08 20.71 2.90
N CYS A 166 13.64 20.08 1.84
CA CYS A 166 14.45 19.15 1.06
C CYS A 166 13.94 19.03 -0.38
N GLN A 167 14.84 18.66 -1.27
CA GLN A 167 14.53 18.19 -2.61
C GLN A 167 15.33 16.93 -2.87
N THR A 168 14.65 15.84 -3.18
CA THR A 168 15.29 14.54 -3.42
C THR A 168 14.44 13.68 -4.35
N GLU A 169 15.06 12.65 -4.93
CA GLU A 169 14.40 11.72 -5.82
C GLU A 169 14.87 10.29 -5.59
N GLY A 170 14.04 9.32 -5.88
CA GLY A 170 14.38 7.90 -5.75
C GLY A 170 13.17 6.99 -5.99
N THR A 171 13.37 5.70 -5.77
CA THR A 171 12.29 4.72 -5.82
C THR A 171 11.34 4.92 -4.64
N LEU A 172 10.05 5.13 -4.90
CA LEU A 172 9.01 5.18 -3.88
C LEU A 172 8.65 3.76 -3.46
N TRP A 173 8.74 3.45 -2.17
CA TRP A 173 8.45 2.11 -1.66
C TRP A 173 8.01 2.15 -0.20
N GLY A 174 7.50 1.04 0.32
CA GLY A 174 7.07 0.93 1.71
C GLY A 174 5.65 0.40 1.85
N GLY A 175 4.79 1.09 2.59
CA GLY A 175 3.41 0.71 2.90
C GLY A 175 3.19 0.53 4.39
N ASN A 176 2.47 -0.54 4.81
CA ASN A 176 2.18 -0.80 6.22
C ASN A 176 3.45 -1.16 7.00
N LEU A 177 3.70 -0.43 8.09
CA LEU A 177 4.93 -0.54 8.87
C LEU A 177 5.07 -1.92 9.53
N ALA A 178 4.04 -2.44 10.18
CA ALA A 178 4.09 -3.74 10.85
C ALA A 178 4.36 -4.87 9.84
N MET A 179 3.77 -4.78 8.65
CA MET A 179 4.01 -5.76 7.58
C MET A 179 5.44 -5.66 7.06
N LEU A 180 5.96 -4.45 6.83
CA LEU A 180 7.34 -4.26 6.39
C LEU A 180 8.34 -4.84 7.41
N ILE A 181 8.14 -4.59 8.70
CA ILE A 181 8.95 -5.17 9.79
C ILE A 181 8.97 -6.69 9.74
N SER A 182 7.82 -7.31 9.48
CA SER A 182 7.70 -8.77 9.43
C SER A 182 8.53 -9.42 8.30
N LEU A 183 8.91 -8.64 7.29
CA LEU A 183 9.70 -9.11 6.14
C LEU A 183 11.21 -9.01 6.34
N ILE A 184 11.69 -8.32 7.38
CA ILE A 184 13.14 -8.17 7.63
C ILE A 184 13.80 -9.55 7.78
N GLY A 185 14.87 -9.78 7.01
CA GLY A 185 15.57 -11.06 6.99
C GLY A 185 14.96 -12.12 6.05
N THR A 186 13.88 -11.80 5.35
CA THR A 186 13.25 -12.68 4.36
C THR A 186 13.64 -12.30 2.92
N PRO A 187 13.47 -13.19 1.93
CA PRO A 187 13.71 -12.87 0.52
C PRO A 187 12.67 -11.90 -0.08
N TRP A 188 11.58 -11.62 0.62
CA TRP A 188 10.50 -10.72 0.19
C TRP A 188 10.67 -9.27 0.67
N MET A 189 11.71 -9.00 1.49
CA MET A 189 12.06 -7.65 1.88
C MET A 189 12.79 -6.94 0.72
N PRO A 190 12.25 -5.82 0.17
CA PRO A 190 12.92 -5.06 -0.88
C PRO A 190 14.26 -4.51 -0.41
N LYS A 191 15.28 -4.60 -1.26
CA LYS A 191 16.61 -4.05 -1.01
C LYS A 191 16.77 -2.73 -1.76
N ILE A 192 15.99 -1.72 -1.34
CA ILE A 192 16.02 -0.40 -1.97
C ILE A 192 17.01 0.51 -1.24
N GLU A 193 17.97 1.01 -1.98
CA GLU A 193 18.91 2.03 -1.54
C GLU A 193 18.59 3.36 -2.24
N ASN A 194 18.82 4.47 -1.56
CA ASN A 194 18.54 5.81 -2.08
C ASN A 194 17.07 6.01 -2.51
N GLY A 195 16.14 5.29 -1.86
CA GLY A 195 14.70 5.40 -2.10
C GLY A 195 14.02 6.48 -1.25
N ILE A 196 12.74 6.69 -1.52
CA ILE A 196 11.81 7.43 -0.69
C ILE A 196 10.89 6.41 -0.03
N LEU A 197 11.05 6.22 1.28
CA LEU A 197 10.28 5.25 2.05
C LEU A 197 9.00 5.91 2.57
N VAL A 198 7.84 5.34 2.24
CA VAL A 198 6.54 5.79 2.76
C VAL A 198 5.96 4.73 3.70
N LEU A 199 5.51 5.18 4.87
CA LEU A 199 5.03 4.29 5.94
C LEU A 199 3.71 4.79 6.53
N GLU A 200 2.83 3.85 6.86
CA GLU A 200 1.59 4.06 7.60
C GLU A 200 1.33 2.87 8.53
N ASP A 201 0.45 3.02 9.51
CA ASP A 201 -0.08 1.88 10.27
C ASP A 201 -1.39 2.23 10.98
N ILE A 202 -2.08 1.21 11.49
CA ILE A 202 -3.33 1.35 12.24
C ILE A 202 -3.29 0.50 13.53
N ASN A 203 -3.92 1.03 14.60
CA ASN A 203 -4.06 0.35 15.90
C ASN A 203 -2.73 0.06 16.62
N GLU A 204 -1.65 0.73 16.22
CA GLU A 204 -0.35 0.61 16.88
C GLU A 204 -0.14 1.79 17.83
N HIS A 205 0.11 1.49 19.12
CA HIS A 205 0.46 2.50 20.12
C HIS A 205 1.76 3.23 19.72
N PRO A 206 1.93 4.54 20.02
CA PRO A 206 3.14 5.29 19.66
C PRO A 206 4.46 4.59 20.01
N PHE A 207 4.59 3.94 21.18
CA PHE A 207 5.80 3.19 21.52
C PHE A 207 6.02 1.95 20.63
N ARG A 208 4.95 1.35 20.08
CA ARG A 208 5.08 0.23 19.13
C ARG A 208 5.53 0.74 17.77
N VAL A 209 4.97 1.86 17.32
CA VAL A 209 5.42 2.57 16.11
C VAL A 209 6.91 2.92 16.23
N GLU A 210 7.32 3.54 17.34
CA GLU A 210 8.73 3.88 17.59
C GLU A 210 9.62 2.64 17.54
N ARG A 211 9.25 1.57 18.24
CA ARG A 211 10.02 0.32 18.26
C ARG A 211 10.18 -0.28 16.87
N MET A 212 9.15 -0.26 16.03
CA MET A 212 9.20 -0.75 14.65
C MET A 212 10.08 0.15 13.76
N LEU A 213 9.98 1.46 13.90
CA LEU A 213 10.85 2.40 13.19
C LEU A 213 12.31 2.26 13.61
N LEU A 214 12.56 2.05 14.91
CA LEU A 214 13.90 1.73 15.41
C LEU A 214 14.43 0.39 14.90
N GLN A 215 13.58 -0.61 14.71
CA GLN A 215 13.97 -1.87 14.05
C GLN A 215 14.46 -1.63 12.63
N LEU A 216 13.76 -0.79 11.83
CA LEU A 216 14.22 -0.40 10.50
C LEU A 216 15.54 0.40 10.57
N TYR A 217 15.69 1.26 11.57
CA TYR A 217 16.91 2.03 11.77
C TYR A 217 18.10 1.13 12.10
N HIS A 218 17.97 0.25 13.10
CA HIS A 218 19.02 -0.66 13.52
C HIS A 218 19.36 -1.74 12.49
N ALA A 219 18.38 -2.14 11.66
CA ALA A 219 18.62 -3.01 10.51
C ALA A 219 19.33 -2.28 9.35
N GLY A 220 19.65 -0.99 9.50
CA GLY A 220 20.31 -0.19 8.49
C GLY A 220 19.44 0.15 7.27
N ILE A 221 18.11 -0.01 7.38
CA ILE A 221 17.19 0.25 6.26
C ILE A 221 16.92 1.75 6.14
N LEU A 222 16.54 2.44 7.24
CA LEU A 222 16.26 3.87 7.22
C LEU A 222 17.47 4.71 6.78
N PRO A 223 18.70 4.49 7.30
CA PRO A 223 19.86 5.31 6.91
C PRO A 223 20.26 5.22 5.43
N ARG A 224 19.79 4.20 4.72
CA ARG A 224 20.07 4.03 3.28
C ARG A 224 19.04 4.73 2.40
N GLN A 225 18.01 5.35 2.97
CA GLN A 225 17.01 6.07 2.19
C GLN A 225 17.43 7.53 1.98
N LYS A 226 16.83 8.20 1.02
CA LYS A 226 16.99 9.64 0.80
C LYS A 226 15.96 10.47 1.56
N ALA A 227 14.79 9.91 1.81
CA ALA A 227 13.74 10.52 2.62
C ALA A 227 12.79 9.47 3.18
N ILE A 228 12.09 9.84 4.26
CA ILE A 228 10.99 9.07 4.84
C ILE A 228 9.74 9.96 4.82
N ILE A 229 8.64 9.42 4.32
CA ILE A 229 7.32 10.03 4.40
C ILE A 229 6.48 9.20 5.35
N LEU A 230 5.94 9.82 6.38
CA LEU A 230 5.00 9.21 7.30
C LEU A 230 3.58 9.65 6.94
N GLY A 231 2.75 8.68 6.60
CA GLY A 231 1.32 8.84 6.42
C GLY A 231 0.57 8.81 7.74
N SER A 232 -0.63 8.25 7.73
CA SER A 232 -1.50 8.13 8.91
C SER A 232 -1.04 7.00 9.83
N PHE A 233 -0.98 7.29 11.12
CA PHE A 233 -0.85 6.31 12.20
C PHE A 233 -2.03 6.52 13.14
N SER A 234 -3.06 5.71 12.97
CA SER A 234 -4.36 5.93 13.62
C SER A 234 -4.84 4.72 14.44
N GLY A 235 -5.98 4.89 15.11
CA GLY A 235 -6.65 3.81 15.83
C GLY A 235 -6.05 3.45 17.19
N SER A 236 -5.04 4.17 17.67
CA SER A 236 -4.50 4.03 19.03
C SER A 236 -4.42 5.39 19.71
N THR A 237 -4.77 5.43 20.98
CA THR A 237 -4.73 6.65 21.81
C THR A 237 -3.81 6.44 22.99
N PRO A 238 -2.83 7.32 23.25
CA PRO A 238 -2.05 7.34 24.47
C PRO A 238 -2.95 7.42 25.71
N ASN A 239 -2.47 6.93 26.84
CA ASN A 239 -3.17 6.93 28.12
C ASN A 239 -2.35 7.67 29.21
N ASP A 240 -2.85 7.70 30.45
CA ASP A 240 -2.20 8.42 31.55
C ASP A 240 -0.77 7.96 31.85
N TYR A 241 -0.46 6.70 31.60
CA TYR A 241 0.90 6.17 31.79
C TYR A 241 1.90 6.80 30.83
N ASP A 242 1.45 7.23 29.66
CA ASP A 242 2.32 7.84 28.64
C ASP A 242 2.78 9.25 29.03
N ALA A 243 2.12 9.93 29.98
CA ALA A 243 2.50 11.23 30.50
C ALA A 243 2.80 12.28 29.40
N GLY A 244 2.01 12.28 28.33
CA GLY A 244 2.17 13.17 27.18
C GLY A 244 3.01 12.62 26.03
N TYR A 245 3.61 11.42 26.18
CA TYR A 245 4.28 10.76 25.07
C TYR A 245 3.27 10.36 23.98
N ASN A 246 3.56 10.73 22.74
CA ASN A 246 2.70 10.56 21.58
C ASN A 246 3.52 10.40 20.29
N LEU A 247 2.87 10.39 19.12
CA LEU A 247 3.56 10.26 17.83
C LEU A 247 4.52 11.42 17.55
N GLU A 248 4.22 12.64 17.99
CA GLU A 248 5.14 13.78 17.84
C GLU A 248 6.44 13.56 18.62
N SER A 249 6.35 12.93 19.80
CA SER A 249 7.52 12.54 20.58
C SER A 249 8.38 11.52 19.80
N VAL A 250 7.73 10.56 19.14
CA VAL A 250 8.41 9.57 18.26
C VAL A 250 9.09 10.26 17.07
N TYR A 251 8.39 11.15 16.40
CA TYR A 251 8.94 11.86 15.23
C TYR A 251 10.11 12.77 15.62
N ALA A 252 10.00 13.50 16.72
CA ALA A 252 11.09 14.34 17.24
C ALA A 252 12.33 13.49 17.58
N PHE A 253 12.13 12.34 18.25
CA PHE A 253 13.22 11.43 18.58
C PHE A 253 13.90 10.90 17.31
N LEU A 254 13.14 10.43 16.33
CA LEU A 254 13.69 9.93 15.06
C LEU A 254 14.44 11.02 14.29
N ARG A 255 13.88 12.22 14.19
CA ARG A 255 14.55 13.38 13.55
C ARG A 255 15.90 13.69 14.21
N SER A 256 16.04 13.46 15.51
CA SER A 256 17.32 13.63 16.22
C SER A 256 18.38 12.57 15.89
N ARG A 257 17.97 11.44 15.32
CA ARG A 257 18.84 10.28 15.00
C ARG A 257 19.14 10.13 13.52
N LEU A 258 18.23 10.60 12.67
CA LEU A 258 18.34 10.46 11.23
C LEU A 258 19.02 11.69 10.61
N SER A 259 19.93 11.44 9.68
CA SER A 259 20.52 12.49 8.83
C SER A 259 19.67 12.79 7.57
N ILE A 260 18.61 12.01 7.34
CA ILE A 260 17.73 12.15 6.18
C ILE A 260 16.41 12.81 6.59
N PRO A 261 15.74 13.54 5.68
CA PRO A 261 14.47 14.18 5.97
C PRO A 261 13.36 13.17 6.30
N LEU A 262 12.60 13.48 7.35
CA LEU A 262 11.39 12.79 7.76
C LEU A 262 10.23 13.79 7.67
N ILE A 263 9.34 13.56 6.69
CA ILE A 263 8.19 14.41 6.37
C ILE A 263 6.91 13.69 6.81
N THR A 264 5.99 14.43 7.45
CA THR A 264 4.71 13.87 7.93
C THR A 264 3.52 14.48 7.19
N GLY A 265 2.32 14.04 7.51
CA GLY A 265 1.06 14.67 7.09
C GLY A 265 0.49 14.22 5.75
N LEU A 266 1.11 13.24 5.06
CA LEU A 266 0.52 12.69 3.85
C LEU A 266 -0.77 11.91 4.18
N ASP A 267 -1.87 12.18 3.48
CA ASP A 267 -3.12 11.40 3.52
C ASP A 267 -2.89 10.01 2.90
N PHE A 268 -2.18 9.14 3.60
CA PHE A 268 -1.85 7.78 3.18
C PHE A 268 -1.99 6.82 4.35
N GLY A 269 -2.83 5.80 4.21
CA GLY A 269 -3.06 4.79 5.26
C GLY A 269 -4.48 4.22 5.25
N HIS A 270 -4.99 3.92 6.45
CA HIS A 270 -6.27 3.24 6.65
C HIS A 270 -7.48 4.18 6.75
N GLU A 271 -7.28 5.47 6.67
CA GLU A 271 -8.36 6.45 6.69
C GLU A 271 -9.18 6.41 5.39
N GLN A 272 -10.44 6.87 5.47
CA GLN A 272 -11.30 6.95 4.28
C GLN A 272 -10.71 7.89 3.21
N ARG A 273 -10.02 8.93 3.66
CA ARG A 273 -9.26 9.86 2.83
C ARG A 273 -7.83 9.35 2.69
N THR A 274 -7.49 8.80 1.52
CA THR A 274 -6.15 8.26 1.26
C THR A 274 -5.76 8.44 -0.21
N VAL A 275 -4.49 8.71 -0.46
CA VAL A 275 -3.92 8.73 -1.81
C VAL A 275 -3.60 7.32 -2.30
N THR A 276 -3.39 7.16 -3.61
CA THR A 276 -2.88 5.93 -4.20
C THR A 276 -1.44 6.12 -4.64
N LEU A 277 -0.55 5.26 -4.15
CA LEU A 277 0.89 5.34 -4.40
C LEU A 277 1.38 4.13 -5.21
N PRO A 278 1.95 4.35 -6.40
CA PRO A 278 2.67 3.31 -7.14
C PRO A 278 3.99 2.96 -6.45
N LEU A 279 4.02 1.87 -5.69
CA LEU A 279 5.21 1.39 -4.98
C LEU A 279 6.15 0.68 -5.96
N GLY A 280 7.40 1.11 -6.02
CA GLY A 280 8.40 0.73 -7.01
C GLY A 280 8.62 1.77 -8.10
N ALA A 281 7.77 2.78 -8.20
CA ALA A 281 7.88 3.88 -9.17
C ALA A 281 8.96 4.90 -8.79
N HIS A 282 9.40 5.69 -9.76
CA HIS A 282 10.26 6.84 -9.50
C HIS A 282 9.45 7.99 -8.91
N ALA A 283 9.99 8.64 -7.89
CA ALA A 283 9.37 9.78 -7.25
C ALA A 283 10.37 10.91 -6.99
N ILE A 284 9.90 12.15 -7.12
CA ILE A 284 10.61 13.38 -6.76
C ILE A 284 9.83 14.01 -5.61
N LEU A 285 10.50 14.16 -4.46
CA LEU A 285 9.97 14.81 -3.26
C LEU A 285 10.55 16.22 -3.16
N ASN A 286 9.69 17.22 -3.04
CA ASN A 286 10.06 18.60 -2.77
C ASN A 286 9.26 19.09 -1.56
N ASN A 287 9.94 19.34 -0.44
CA ASN A 287 9.34 19.89 0.77
C ASN A 287 9.87 21.31 1.00
N THR A 288 8.98 22.28 1.02
CA THR A 288 9.29 23.71 1.21
C THR A 288 8.43 24.29 2.35
N ARG A 289 8.61 25.56 2.64
CA ARG A 289 7.74 26.27 3.60
C ARG A 289 6.32 26.50 3.07
N GLU A 290 6.13 26.42 1.76
CA GLU A 290 4.84 26.64 1.09
C GLU A 290 4.01 25.35 1.00
N GLY A 291 4.66 24.19 1.16
CA GLY A 291 4.01 22.86 1.10
C GLY A 291 4.95 21.78 0.57
N THR A 292 4.42 20.61 0.52
CA THR A 292 5.11 19.40 0.05
C THR A 292 4.50 18.91 -1.25
N GLN A 293 5.36 18.53 -2.20
CA GLN A 293 4.99 17.96 -3.49
C GLN A 293 5.71 16.62 -3.67
N LEU A 294 4.98 15.60 -4.10
CA LEU A 294 5.50 14.30 -4.50
C LEU A 294 5.08 14.04 -5.94
N THR A 295 6.00 14.18 -6.88
CA THR A 295 5.78 13.90 -8.29
C THR A 295 6.21 12.47 -8.60
N ILE A 296 5.32 11.64 -9.15
CA ILE A 296 5.50 10.21 -9.37
C ILE A 296 5.42 9.91 -10.86
N SER A 297 6.32 9.04 -11.34
CA SER A 297 6.40 8.62 -12.75
C SER A 297 6.97 7.21 -12.90
N GLY A 298 6.94 6.68 -14.14
CA GLY A 298 7.56 5.40 -14.47
C GLY A 298 6.73 4.15 -14.08
N HIS A 299 5.49 4.33 -13.62
CA HIS A 299 4.57 3.24 -13.30
C HIS A 299 3.66 2.89 -14.49
N PRO A 300 3.10 1.67 -14.53
CA PRO A 300 2.14 1.28 -15.55
C PRO A 300 0.83 2.06 -15.37
N VAL A 301 0.16 2.36 -16.49
CA VAL A 301 -1.15 3.03 -16.51
C VAL A 301 -2.12 2.28 -17.41
N LEU A 302 -3.42 2.54 -17.25
CA LEU A 302 -4.45 2.06 -18.15
C LEU A 302 -4.17 2.54 -19.56
N LYS A 303 -4.21 1.62 -20.52
CA LYS A 303 -4.11 1.96 -21.96
C LYS A 303 -5.44 2.59 -22.39
N MET A 304 -5.35 3.75 -22.97
CA MET A 304 -6.50 4.42 -23.61
C MET A 304 -6.88 3.76 -24.93
#